data_42b9ab3a09566e95719ea853dbb40316
#
_entry.id   42b9ab3a09566e95719ea853dbb40316
#
_cell.length_a   1.000
_cell.length_b   1.000
_cell.length_c   1.000
_cell.angle_alpha   90.00
_cell.angle_beta   90.00
_cell.angle_gamma   90.00
#
_symmetry.space_group_name_H-M   'P 1'
#
loop_
_entity.id
_entity.type
_entity.pdbx_description
1 polymer ?
#
loop_
_entity_poly.entity_id
_entity_poly.type
_entity_poly.pdbx_seq_one_letter_code
_entity_poly.pdbx_strand_id
1 'polypeptide(L)'
;MTNYTHVAGRVHADQASDDWWREAVIYQIYPKPWADSNGDGIGDLNGVRQNLEYLAELGVDAIWFSPFFVGPQTDGGYDVADYRDIDPMFGTLADAEALIREAHRVGLKIIIDVVPNHTSVAHRFFKAALSTPPGSPEWQRYHLVRGQGEHGELPPNDWVSIFSGPAWTQTHFAGQPTGYWYLHIFDAGQPDVNWNHPDIVDEFDHTLRFWFDRGVDGFRIDVAHGLVDRKSTRLNSSH
;
A
#
# COMPACT_ATOMS: atom_id res chain seq x y z
N MET A 1 -46.82 13.92 3.76
CA MET A 1 -46.45 12.50 3.75
C MET A 1 -46.03 12.17 2.34
N THR A 2 -44.74 12.20 2.07
CA THR A 2 -44.19 11.92 0.74
C THR A 2 -43.90 10.44 0.70
N ASN A 3 -44.72 9.70 -0.04
CA ASN A 3 -44.51 8.27 -0.31
C ASN A 3 -43.26 8.14 -1.19
N TYR A 4 -42.14 7.69 -0.63
CA TYR A 4 -41.04 7.14 -1.41
C TYR A 4 -41.48 5.76 -1.92
N THR A 5 -41.96 5.72 -3.14
CA THR A 5 -42.10 4.47 -3.88
C THR A 5 -40.69 3.90 -4.09
N HIS A 6 -40.54 2.65 -3.71
CA HIS A 6 -39.35 1.84 -4.02
C HIS A 6 -38.89 2.10 -5.46
N VAL A 7 -37.69 2.57 -5.63
CA VAL A 7 -37.00 2.55 -6.92
C VAL A 7 -36.69 1.08 -7.18
N ALA A 8 -37.55 0.44 -7.93
CA ALA A 8 -37.36 -0.91 -8.39
C ALA A 8 -36.14 -0.96 -9.31
N GLY A 9 -35.26 -1.88 -9.02
CA GLY A 9 -34.27 -2.40 -9.96
C GLY A 9 -33.10 -1.47 -10.28
N ARG A 10 -32.19 -1.25 -9.33
CA ARG A 10 -30.85 -0.95 -9.70
C ARG A 10 -30.30 -2.20 -10.41
N VAL A 11 -29.94 -2.06 -11.68
CA VAL A 11 -29.17 -3.07 -12.38
C VAL A 11 -27.78 -2.98 -11.78
N HIS A 12 -27.44 -3.87 -10.85
CA HIS A 12 -26.07 -4.04 -10.40
C HIS A 12 -25.22 -4.38 -11.62
N ALA A 13 -23.97 -3.91 -11.64
CA ALA A 13 -23.00 -4.36 -12.63
C ALA A 13 -23.05 -5.89 -12.68
N ASP A 14 -23.05 -6.47 -13.88
CA ASP A 14 -23.03 -7.92 -14.03
C ASP A 14 -21.73 -8.47 -13.41
N GLN A 15 -21.83 -8.84 -12.14
CA GLN A 15 -20.67 -9.29 -11.33
C GLN A 15 -20.10 -10.63 -11.83
N ALA A 16 -20.79 -11.32 -12.72
CA ALA A 16 -20.29 -12.50 -13.43
C ALA A 16 -19.46 -12.14 -14.67
N SER A 17 -19.48 -10.87 -15.11
CA SER A 17 -18.68 -10.38 -16.23
C SER A 17 -17.26 -10.10 -15.80
N ASP A 18 -16.29 -10.43 -16.66
CA ASP A 18 -14.88 -10.05 -16.48
C ASP A 18 -14.67 -8.52 -16.47
N ASP A 19 -15.64 -7.76 -16.98
CA ASP A 19 -15.63 -6.29 -17.10
C ASP A 19 -16.49 -5.58 -16.01
N TRP A 20 -16.93 -6.29 -14.94
CA TRP A 20 -17.81 -5.77 -13.89
C TRP A 20 -17.38 -4.41 -13.33
N TRP A 21 -16.08 -4.18 -13.23
CA TRP A 21 -15.46 -2.99 -12.65
C TRP A 21 -15.72 -1.71 -13.47
N ARG A 22 -16.06 -1.82 -14.76
CA ARG A 22 -16.30 -0.66 -15.65
C ARG A 22 -17.56 0.11 -15.29
N GLU A 23 -18.55 -0.57 -14.74
CA GLU A 23 -19.85 0.02 -14.38
C GLU A 23 -20.09 0.03 -12.86
N ALA A 24 -19.14 -0.53 -12.10
CA ALA A 24 -19.26 -0.68 -10.67
C ALA A 24 -19.23 0.66 -9.92
N VAL A 25 -20.09 0.78 -8.92
CA VAL A 25 -19.99 1.81 -7.89
C VAL A 25 -19.08 1.29 -6.77
N ILE A 26 -17.92 1.89 -6.61
CA ILE A 26 -16.91 1.47 -5.64
C ILE A 26 -16.94 2.42 -4.45
N TYR A 27 -17.15 1.87 -3.25
CA TYR A 27 -17.16 2.61 -2.00
C TYR A 27 -15.80 2.46 -1.29
N GLN A 28 -15.13 3.58 -1.01
CA GLN A 28 -13.88 3.56 -0.28
C GLN A 28 -14.12 3.45 1.22
N ILE A 29 -13.41 2.54 1.87
CA ILE A 29 -13.34 2.43 3.32
C ILE A 29 -11.91 2.72 3.78
N TYR A 30 -11.79 3.72 4.63
CA TYR A 30 -10.62 3.93 5.48
C TYR A 30 -10.90 3.17 6.78
N PRO A 31 -10.25 2.04 7.09
CA PRO A 31 -10.67 1.18 8.22
C PRO A 31 -10.67 1.94 9.56
N LYS A 32 -9.61 2.67 9.84
CA LYS A 32 -9.38 3.33 11.14
C LYS A 32 -10.51 4.23 11.64
N PRO A 33 -11.12 5.14 10.83
CA PRO A 33 -12.22 6.00 11.29
C PRO A 33 -13.61 5.42 11.02
N TRP A 34 -13.76 4.23 10.41
CA TRP A 34 -15.04 3.84 9.81
C TRP A 34 -16.01 3.16 10.78
N ALA A 35 -15.64 2.04 11.38
CA ALA A 35 -16.50 1.33 12.34
C ALA A 35 -15.64 0.53 13.34
N ASP A 36 -15.83 0.81 14.60
CA ASP A 36 -15.16 0.17 15.74
C ASP A 36 -16.05 -0.95 16.28
N SER A 37 -15.58 -2.20 16.22
CA SER A 37 -16.35 -3.35 16.69
C SER A 37 -16.09 -3.73 18.14
N ASN A 38 -14.97 -3.28 18.71
CA ASN A 38 -14.49 -3.70 20.02
C ASN A 38 -14.53 -2.60 21.09
N GLY A 39 -14.78 -1.34 20.69
CA GLY A 39 -14.94 -0.18 21.59
C GLY A 39 -13.63 0.47 22.02
N ASP A 40 -12.54 0.26 21.25
CA ASP A 40 -11.23 0.85 21.56
C ASP A 40 -11.02 2.25 20.93
N GLY A 41 -11.99 2.72 20.14
CA GLY A 41 -11.94 4.00 19.44
C GLY A 41 -11.27 3.94 18.06
N ILE A 42 -10.90 2.75 17.58
CA ILE A 42 -10.29 2.51 16.28
C ILE A 42 -11.21 1.58 15.48
N GLY A 43 -11.57 2.00 14.27
CA GLY A 43 -12.30 1.14 13.35
C GLY A 43 -11.48 -0.07 12.91
N ASP A 44 -12.16 -1.19 12.67
CA ASP A 44 -11.53 -2.47 12.39
C ASP A 44 -12.28 -3.29 11.31
N LEU A 45 -11.68 -4.39 10.83
CA LEU A 45 -12.26 -5.24 9.80
C LEU A 45 -13.58 -5.90 10.25
N ASN A 46 -13.72 -6.21 11.54
CA ASN A 46 -14.96 -6.76 12.09
C ASN A 46 -16.08 -5.71 12.13
N GLY A 47 -15.74 -4.44 12.40
CA GLY A 47 -16.68 -3.33 12.29
C GLY A 47 -17.21 -3.16 10.86
N VAL A 48 -16.33 -3.27 9.87
CA VAL A 48 -16.76 -3.28 8.47
C VAL A 48 -17.65 -4.48 8.18
N ARG A 49 -17.26 -5.69 8.63
CA ARG A 49 -18.01 -6.92 8.44
C ARG A 49 -19.44 -6.85 8.98
N GLN A 50 -19.64 -6.22 10.13
CA GLN A 50 -20.95 -6.03 10.75
C GLN A 50 -21.86 -5.09 9.93
N ASN A 51 -21.32 -4.31 9.02
CA ASN A 51 -22.04 -3.31 8.23
C ASN A 51 -22.12 -3.64 6.72
N LEU A 52 -21.77 -4.86 6.32
CA LEU A 52 -21.79 -5.27 4.90
C LEU A 52 -23.20 -5.21 4.28
N GLU A 53 -24.24 -5.58 5.03
CA GLU A 53 -25.61 -5.51 4.56
C GLU A 53 -26.06 -4.07 4.29
N TYR A 54 -25.67 -3.12 5.17
CA TYR A 54 -25.90 -1.69 4.92
C TYR A 54 -25.24 -1.22 3.62
N LEU A 55 -24.01 -1.63 3.34
CA LEU A 55 -23.29 -1.26 2.11
C LEU A 55 -23.95 -1.88 0.87
N ALA A 56 -24.40 -3.13 0.96
CA ALA A 56 -25.14 -3.78 -0.10
C ALA A 56 -26.50 -3.09 -0.36
N GLU A 57 -27.25 -2.72 0.70
CA GLU A 57 -28.52 -1.97 0.59
C GLU A 57 -28.29 -0.55 0.04
N LEU A 58 -27.16 0.09 0.33
CA LEU A 58 -26.77 1.37 -0.26
C LEU A 58 -26.61 1.26 -1.79
N GLY A 59 -26.41 0.04 -2.29
CA GLY A 59 -26.34 -0.29 -3.70
C GLY A 59 -24.97 -0.03 -4.32
N VAL A 60 -23.88 -0.21 -3.55
CA VAL A 60 -22.54 -0.27 -4.08
C VAL A 60 -22.22 -1.68 -4.59
N ASP A 61 -21.32 -1.80 -5.52
CA ASP A 61 -20.94 -3.08 -6.14
C ASP A 61 -19.64 -3.63 -5.53
N ALA A 62 -18.77 -2.73 -5.07
CA ALA A 62 -17.48 -3.10 -4.50
C ALA A 62 -17.09 -2.18 -3.34
N ILE A 63 -16.26 -2.72 -2.45
CA ILE A 63 -15.57 -1.97 -1.39
C ILE A 63 -14.09 -1.91 -1.74
N TRP A 64 -13.52 -0.71 -1.75
CA TRP A 64 -12.09 -0.49 -1.81
C TRP A 64 -11.56 -0.09 -0.43
N PHE A 65 -10.63 -0.88 0.09
CA PHE A 65 -9.96 -0.60 1.35
C PHE A 65 -8.67 0.18 1.14
N SER A 66 -8.50 1.31 1.84
CA SER A 66 -7.17 1.87 2.09
C SER A 66 -6.31 0.86 2.87
N PRO A 67 -4.97 0.94 2.82
CA PRO A 67 -4.13 -0.11 3.37
C PRO A 67 -4.42 -0.40 4.85
N PHE A 68 -4.55 -1.68 5.16
CA PHE A 68 -4.76 -2.23 6.51
C PHE A 68 -3.64 -3.20 6.92
N PHE A 69 -2.56 -3.20 6.18
CA PHE A 69 -1.41 -4.07 6.37
C PHE A 69 -0.56 -3.65 7.56
N VAL A 70 0.30 -4.57 8.04
CA VAL A 70 1.26 -4.27 9.09
C VAL A 70 2.17 -3.12 8.67
N GLY A 71 2.24 -2.08 9.48
CA GLY A 71 3.08 -0.91 9.25
C GLY A 71 3.15 0.03 10.44
N PRO A 72 4.06 1.01 10.44
CA PRO A 72 4.13 2.02 11.48
C PRO A 72 2.92 2.96 11.53
N GLN A 73 2.07 2.96 10.49
CA GLN A 73 0.88 3.81 10.37
C GLN A 73 1.17 5.32 10.39
N THR A 74 2.37 5.72 10.02
CA THR A 74 2.81 7.13 9.98
C THR A 74 2.08 7.89 8.87
N ASP A 75 1.82 7.22 7.75
CA ASP A 75 1.11 7.75 6.60
C ASP A 75 -0.24 7.01 6.38
N GLY A 76 -1.00 6.82 7.45
CA GLY A 76 -2.35 6.25 7.38
C GLY A 76 -2.41 4.84 6.77
N GLY A 77 -1.33 4.06 6.87
CA GLY A 77 -1.24 2.70 6.36
C GLY A 77 -0.46 2.58 5.04
N TYR A 78 -0.13 3.68 4.37
CA TYR A 78 0.64 3.63 3.12
C TYR A 78 2.12 3.33 3.32
N ASP A 79 2.61 3.27 4.56
CA ASP A 79 3.96 2.88 4.97
C ASP A 79 4.03 1.38 5.35
N VAL A 80 3.81 0.51 4.36
CA VAL A 80 3.62 -0.93 4.55
C VAL A 80 4.93 -1.66 4.89
N ALA A 81 4.92 -2.40 5.99
CA ALA A 81 6.03 -3.25 6.43
C ALA A 81 5.85 -4.74 6.06
N ASP A 82 4.61 -5.24 6.03
CA ASP A 82 4.27 -6.58 5.53
C ASP A 82 2.94 -6.55 4.81
N TYR A 83 2.95 -6.83 3.51
CA TYR A 83 1.76 -6.86 2.65
C TYR A 83 0.89 -8.12 2.82
N ARG A 84 1.36 -9.13 3.54
CA ARG A 84 0.69 -10.43 3.67
C ARG A 84 0.18 -10.71 5.07
N ASP A 85 0.15 -9.67 5.91
CA ASP A 85 -0.46 -9.74 7.23
C ASP A 85 -1.26 -8.47 7.52
N ILE A 86 -2.16 -8.55 8.49
CA ILE A 86 -3.04 -7.46 8.92
C ILE A 86 -2.41 -6.78 10.13
N ASP A 87 -2.41 -5.45 10.12
CA ASP A 87 -2.01 -4.69 11.31
C ASP A 87 -2.93 -5.08 12.49
N PRO A 88 -2.38 -5.46 13.64
CA PRO A 88 -3.17 -5.91 14.80
C PRO A 88 -4.24 -4.92 15.25
N MET A 89 -4.10 -3.63 14.94
CA MET A 89 -5.14 -2.64 15.24
C MET A 89 -6.42 -2.84 14.43
N PHE A 90 -6.33 -3.47 13.26
CA PHE A 90 -7.48 -3.71 12.37
C PHE A 90 -8.04 -5.13 12.47
N GLY A 91 -7.34 -6.05 13.15
CA GLY A 91 -7.73 -7.43 13.31
C GLY A 91 -6.65 -8.42 12.91
N THR A 92 -7.06 -9.56 12.37
CA THR A 92 -6.19 -10.67 11.96
C THR A 92 -6.41 -11.05 10.50
N LEU A 93 -5.52 -11.85 9.93
CA LEU A 93 -5.70 -12.42 8.60
C LEU A 93 -7.00 -13.24 8.49
N ALA A 94 -7.37 -13.95 9.57
CA ALA A 94 -8.63 -14.69 9.62
C ALA A 94 -9.87 -13.77 9.57
N ASP A 95 -9.79 -12.58 10.17
CA ASP A 95 -10.85 -11.56 10.09
C ASP A 95 -10.98 -11.00 8.66
N ALA A 96 -9.86 -10.75 7.98
CA ALA A 96 -9.85 -10.34 6.58
C ALA A 96 -10.49 -11.42 5.67
N GLU A 97 -10.10 -12.68 5.84
CA GLU A 97 -10.70 -13.80 5.11
C GLU A 97 -12.21 -13.96 5.40
N ALA A 98 -12.65 -13.74 6.64
CA ALA A 98 -14.06 -13.76 6.99
C ALA A 98 -14.80 -12.60 6.33
N LEU A 99 -14.24 -11.39 6.35
CA LEU A 99 -14.80 -10.22 5.68
C LEU A 99 -15.00 -10.46 4.19
N ILE A 100 -13.98 -10.98 3.48
CA ILE A 100 -14.06 -11.28 2.05
C ILE A 100 -15.20 -12.28 1.76
N ARG A 101 -15.24 -13.40 2.51
CA ARG A 101 -16.32 -14.40 2.32
C ARG A 101 -17.72 -13.83 2.56
N GLU A 102 -17.89 -13.03 3.59
CA GLU A 102 -19.19 -12.45 3.93
C GLU A 102 -19.59 -11.33 2.96
N ALA A 103 -18.65 -10.53 2.47
CA ALA A 103 -18.88 -9.55 1.41
C ALA A 103 -19.42 -10.22 0.14
N HIS A 104 -18.78 -11.31 -0.30
CA HIS A 104 -19.27 -12.10 -1.45
C HIS A 104 -20.67 -12.67 -1.23
N ARG A 105 -20.99 -13.11 0.00
CA ARG A 105 -22.34 -13.62 0.33
C ARG A 105 -23.45 -12.59 0.12
N VAL A 106 -23.15 -11.31 0.35
CA VAL A 106 -24.09 -10.20 0.14
C VAL A 106 -23.94 -9.52 -1.22
N GLY A 107 -23.11 -10.08 -2.11
CA GLY A 107 -22.93 -9.59 -3.48
C GLY A 107 -21.96 -8.42 -3.62
N LEU A 108 -21.11 -8.18 -2.62
CA LEU A 108 -20.06 -7.14 -2.68
C LEU A 108 -18.71 -7.72 -3.08
N LYS A 109 -18.01 -7.01 -3.94
CA LYS A 109 -16.62 -7.31 -4.30
C LYS A 109 -15.65 -6.57 -3.42
N ILE A 110 -14.43 -7.12 -3.24
CA ILE A 110 -13.39 -6.56 -2.40
C ILE A 110 -12.18 -6.16 -3.25
N ILE A 111 -11.82 -4.88 -3.14
CA ILE A 111 -10.62 -4.29 -3.72
C ILE A 111 -9.72 -3.84 -2.57
N ILE A 112 -8.44 -4.18 -2.62
CA ILE A 112 -7.47 -3.72 -1.64
C ILE A 112 -6.43 -2.80 -2.28
N ASP A 113 -5.88 -1.90 -1.47
CA ASP A 113 -4.81 -1.00 -1.92
C ASP A 113 -3.46 -1.72 -1.90
N VAL A 114 -2.65 -1.50 -2.93
CA VAL A 114 -1.25 -1.94 -2.97
C VAL A 114 -0.38 -0.74 -3.32
N VAL A 115 0.70 -0.54 -2.57
CA VAL A 115 1.60 0.61 -2.65
C VAL A 115 2.96 0.17 -3.19
N PRO A 116 3.11 -0.04 -4.50
CA PRO A 116 4.32 -0.65 -5.03
C PRO A 116 5.49 0.33 -5.24
N ASN A 117 5.29 1.63 -4.99
CA ASN A 117 6.32 2.65 -5.15
C ASN A 117 7.43 2.53 -4.09
N HIS A 118 7.07 2.21 -2.86
CA HIS A 118 7.95 2.17 -1.70
C HIS A 118 7.51 1.09 -0.71
N THR A 119 8.34 0.84 0.27
CA THR A 119 7.97 0.09 1.47
C THR A 119 8.22 0.94 2.70
N SER A 120 7.73 0.50 3.86
CA SER A 120 8.17 1.10 5.12
C SER A 120 9.66 0.86 5.37
N VAL A 121 10.30 1.75 6.13
CA VAL A 121 11.61 1.47 6.75
C VAL A 121 11.57 0.23 7.66
N ALA A 122 10.39 -0.17 8.12
CA ALA A 122 10.17 -1.37 8.92
C ALA A 122 10.08 -2.66 8.07
N HIS A 123 10.01 -2.56 6.74
CA HIS A 123 9.95 -3.72 5.85
C HIS A 123 11.24 -4.56 5.92
N ARG A 124 11.10 -5.89 5.84
CA ARG A 124 12.21 -6.85 5.94
C ARG A 124 13.35 -6.58 4.96
N PHE A 125 13.04 -6.15 3.73
CA PHE A 125 14.06 -5.85 2.72
C PHE A 125 14.88 -4.61 3.07
N PHE A 126 14.25 -3.55 3.58
CA PHE A 126 14.98 -2.34 3.96
C PHE A 126 15.83 -2.56 5.21
N LYS A 127 15.30 -3.29 6.20
CA LYS A 127 16.09 -3.71 7.37
C LYS A 127 17.30 -4.56 6.96
N ALA A 128 17.12 -5.50 6.04
CA ALA A 128 18.23 -6.30 5.51
C ALA A 128 19.27 -5.42 4.81
N ALA A 129 18.84 -4.47 3.96
CA ALA A 129 19.75 -3.55 3.30
C ALA A 129 20.59 -2.77 4.32
N LEU A 130 19.97 -2.13 5.31
CA LEU A 130 20.70 -1.34 6.31
C LEU A 130 21.54 -2.19 7.29
N SER A 131 21.33 -3.49 7.35
CA SER A 131 22.09 -4.43 8.19
C SER A 131 23.30 -5.02 7.48
N THR A 132 23.50 -4.73 6.20
CA THR A 132 24.63 -5.21 5.39
C THR A 132 25.55 -4.06 4.99
N PRO A 133 26.83 -4.32 4.67
CA PRO A 133 27.74 -3.29 4.20
C PRO A 133 27.23 -2.59 2.92
N PRO A 134 27.58 -1.30 2.72
CA PRO A 134 27.24 -0.57 1.52
C PRO A 134 27.61 -1.31 0.23
N GLY A 135 26.71 -1.35 -0.74
CA GLY A 135 26.90 -2.01 -2.03
C GLY A 135 26.58 -3.51 -2.05
N SER A 136 26.15 -4.09 -0.93
CA SER A 136 25.64 -5.48 -0.88
C SER A 136 24.44 -5.68 -1.80
N PRO A 137 24.14 -6.92 -2.24
CA PRO A 137 22.99 -7.19 -3.10
C PRO A 137 21.64 -6.71 -2.50
N GLU A 138 21.49 -6.75 -1.18
CA GLU A 138 20.32 -6.28 -0.46
C GLU A 138 20.01 -4.79 -0.71
N TRP A 139 21.07 -4.00 -0.93
CA TRP A 139 20.97 -2.56 -1.21
C TRP A 139 20.33 -2.28 -2.57
N GLN A 140 20.53 -3.17 -3.54
CA GLN A 140 20.05 -2.98 -4.91
C GLN A 140 18.52 -3.05 -5.04
N ARG A 141 17.82 -3.50 -3.99
CA ARG A 141 16.35 -3.49 -3.91
C ARG A 141 15.76 -2.09 -3.78
N TYR A 142 16.59 -1.10 -3.43
CA TYR A 142 16.18 0.29 -3.23
C TYR A 142 17.05 1.24 -4.06
N HIS A 143 16.59 2.46 -4.23
CA HIS A 143 17.39 3.51 -4.85
C HIS A 143 18.36 4.10 -3.82
N LEU A 144 19.50 3.44 -3.66
CA LEU A 144 20.59 3.83 -2.77
C LEU A 144 21.75 4.38 -3.61
N VAL A 145 22.03 5.68 -3.49
CA VAL A 145 22.98 6.41 -4.31
C VAL A 145 24.05 7.04 -3.44
N ARG A 146 25.31 7.04 -3.91
CA ARG A 146 26.39 7.78 -3.23
C ARG A 146 26.10 9.28 -3.26
N GLY A 147 26.25 9.93 -2.12
CA GLY A 147 26.13 11.37 -1.99
C GLY A 147 27.26 12.13 -2.65
N GLN A 148 27.13 13.44 -2.73
CA GLN A 148 28.15 14.38 -3.16
C GLN A 148 29.15 14.66 -2.03
N GLY A 149 30.28 15.30 -2.39
CA GLY A 149 31.38 15.54 -1.47
C GLY A 149 32.37 14.37 -1.45
N GLU A 150 33.51 14.57 -0.78
CA GLU A 150 34.61 13.61 -0.76
C GLU A 150 34.20 12.29 -0.08
N HIS A 151 33.37 12.39 0.96
CA HIS A 151 32.89 11.26 1.75
C HIS A 151 31.40 10.93 1.52
N GLY A 152 30.73 11.61 0.58
CA GLY A 152 29.29 11.43 0.33
C GLY A 152 28.42 12.08 1.40
N GLU A 153 28.92 13.12 2.04
CA GLU A 153 28.27 13.82 3.16
C GLU A 153 27.08 14.71 2.76
N LEU A 154 26.97 15.04 1.47
CA LEU A 154 25.86 15.80 0.91
C LEU A 154 24.92 14.89 0.11
N PRO A 155 23.60 15.21 0.03
CA PRO A 155 22.67 14.40 -0.75
C PRO A 155 23.07 14.34 -2.23
N PRO A 156 22.63 13.31 -2.99
CA PRO A 156 22.95 13.14 -4.41
C PRO A 156 22.53 14.31 -5.29
N ASN A 157 21.41 14.95 -4.96
CA ASN A 157 20.86 16.13 -5.62
C ASN A 157 19.89 16.88 -4.67
N ASP A 158 19.27 17.95 -5.17
CA ASP A 158 18.35 18.83 -4.45
C ASP A 158 16.88 18.46 -4.61
N TRP A 159 16.57 17.23 -4.93
CA TRP A 159 15.16 16.79 -5.07
C TRP A 159 14.38 16.96 -3.79
N VAL A 160 13.13 17.40 -3.98
CA VAL A 160 12.18 17.66 -2.91
C VAL A 160 11.12 16.55 -2.90
N SER A 161 10.80 16.07 -1.70
CA SER A 161 9.73 15.12 -1.46
C SER A 161 8.36 15.74 -1.79
N ILE A 162 7.39 14.90 -2.17
CA ILE A 162 5.99 15.32 -2.37
C ILE A 162 5.41 15.88 -1.06
N PHE A 163 5.84 15.37 0.09
CA PHE A 163 5.44 15.85 1.41
C PHE A 163 6.27 17.03 1.92
N SER A 164 7.06 17.64 1.05
CA SER A 164 8.01 18.72 1.35
C SER A 164 9.30 18.22 2.04
N GLY A 165 10.34 19.05 2.03
CA GLY A 165 11.66 18.66 2.52
C GLY A 165 12.47 17.85 1.51
N PRO A 166 13.69 17.41 1.87
CA PRO A 166 14.55 16.66 0.97
C PRO A 166 13.97 15.29 0.63
N ALA A 167 14.20 14.81 -0.59
CA ALA A 167 13.81 13.47 -1.03
C ALA A 167 14.87 12.40 -0.73
N TRP A 168 15.93 12.75 -0.02
CA TRP A 168 17.04 11.87 0.29
C TRP A 168 17.34 11.85 1.78
N THR A 169 17.56 10.66 2.33
CA THR A 169 18.02 10.45 3.70
C THR A 169 19.31 9.64 3.72
N GLN A 170 20.29 10.10 4.50
CA GLN A 170 21.59 9.45 4.62
C GLN A 170 21.47 8.12 5.36
N THR A 171 22.13 7.10 4.84
CA THR A 171 22.19 5.78 5.49
C THR A 171 23.35 5.70 6.50
N HIS A 172 23.13 4.83 7.49
CA HIS A 172 24.14 4.52 8.51
C HIS A 172 24.37 3.02 8.58
N PHE A 173 25.61 2.62 8.81
CA PHE A 173 25.99 1.24 9.08
C PHE A 173 26.93 1.20 10.29
N ALA A 174 26.64 0.34 11.26
CA ALA A 174 27.37 0.28 12.53
C ALA A 174 27.49 1.65 13.24
N GLY A 175 26.46 2.48 13.14
CA GLY A 175 26.40 3.81 13.75
C GLY A 175 27.20 4.91 13.02
N GLN A 176 27.80 4.60 11.88
CA GLN A 176 28.57 5.57 11.08
C GLN A 176 27.85 5.89 9.77
N PRO A 177 27.91 7.15 9.29
CA PRO A 177 27.42 7.50 7.97
C PRO A 177 28.13 6.68 6.90
N THR A 178 27.36 6.17 5.92
CA THR A 178 27.92 5.35 4.85
C THR A 178 28.42 6.16 3.65
N GLY A 179 28.03 7.42 3.57
CA GLY A 179 28.16 8.24 2.37
C GLY A 179 27.15 7.93 1.28
N TYR A 180 26.18 7.06 1.55
CA TYR A 180 25.07 6.74 0.66
C TYR A 180 23.74 7.24 1.24
N TRP A 181 22.79 7.50 0.34
CA TRP A 181 21.50 8.08 0.61
C TRP A 181 20.42 7.25 -0.08
N TYR A 182 19.31 6.99 0.61
CA TYR A 182 18.14 6.38 -0.03
C TYR A 182 17.14 7.43 -0.48
N LEU A 183 16.55 7.17 -1.64
CA LEU A 183 15.46 7.97 -2.18
C LEU A 183 14.16 7.68 -1.43
N HIS A 184 13.40 8.73 -1.13
CA HIS A 184 12.02 8.66 -0.69
C HIS A 184 11.23 9.82 -1.31
N ILE A 185 10.45 9.54 -2.33
CA ILE A 185 9.64 10.58 -2.99
C ILE A 185 8.53 11.10 -2.07
N PHE A 186 8.15 10.29 -1.08
CA PHE A 186 7.18 10.63 -0.04
C PHE A 186 7.90 10.85 1.31
N ASP A 187 7.51 10.16 2.37
CA ASP A 187 8.10 10.32 3.68
C ASP A 187 9.46 9.62 3.80
N ALA A 188 10.33 10.10 4.69
CA ALA A 188 11.60 9.44 5.00
C ALA A 188 11.42 8.00 5.54
N GLY A 189 10.26 7.70 6.10
CA GLY A 189 9.85 6.35 6.50
C GLY A 189 9.46 5.43 5.34
N GLN A 190 9.47 5.93 4.09
CA GLN A 190 8.95 5.25 2.89
C GLN A 190 10.00 5.16 1.77
N PRO A 191 11.09 4.37 1.95
CA PRO A 191 12.14 4.22 0.95
C PRO A 191 11.61 3.65 -0.37
N ASP A 192 11.96 4.31 -1.48
CA ASP A 192 11.55 3.94 -2.82
C ASP A 192 12.25 2.68 -3.30
N VAL A 193 11.46 1.69 -3.77
CA VAL A 193 11.98 0.41 -4.27
C VAL A 193 12.49 0.52 -5.71
N ASN A 194 13.47 -0.32 -6.02
CA ASN A 194 14.04 -0.43 -7.36
C ASN A 194 13.34 -1.55 -8.16
N TRP A 195 12.40 -1.17 -9.00
CA TRP A 195 11.65 -2.11 -9.86
C TRP A 195 12.49 -2.85 -10.90
N ASN A 196 13.75 -2.46 -11.12
CA ASN A 196 14.67 -3.24 -11.95
C ASN A 196 15.26 -4.44 -11.19
N HIS A 197 15.03 -4.56 -9.88
CA HIS A 197 15.51 -5.67 -9.09
C HIS A 197 14.50 -6.82 -9.08
N PRO A 198 14.90 -8.07 -9.42
CA PRO A 198 13.97 -9.19 -9.51
C PRO A 198 13.23 -9.49 -8.20
N ASP A 199 13.90 -9.37 -7.05
CA ASP A 199 13.26 -9.61 -5.75
C ASP A 199 12.07 -8.66 -5.48
N ILE A 200 12.07 -7.45 -6.04
CA ILE A 200 10.94 -6.51 -5.91
C ILE A 200 9.77 -6.98 -6.76
N VAL A 201 10.04 -7.39 -8.00
CA VAL A 201 9.01 -7.96 -8.88
C VAL A 201 8.39 -9.20 -8.25
N ASP A 202 9.23 -10.12 -7.76
CA ASP A 202 8.80 -11.36 -7.11
C ASP A 202 7.98 -11.09 -5.82
N GLU A 203 8.38 -10.10 -5.02
CA GLU A 203 7.66 -9.73 -3.79
C GLU A 203 6.24 -9.27 -4.08
N PHE A 204 6.07 -8.42 -5.08
CA PHE A 204 4.73 -7.93 -5.46
C PHE A 204 3.92 -9.00 -6.20
N ASP A 205 4.53 -9.84 -7.05
CA ASP A 205 3.82 -11.00 -7.63
C ASP A 205 3.28 -11.94 -6.53
N HIS A 206 4.12 -12.30 -5.56
CA HIS A 206 3.70 -13.11 -4.42
C HIS A 206 2.60 -12.43 -3.59
N THR A 207 2.68 -11.12 -3.40
CA THR A 207 1.66 -10.36 -2.67
C THR A 207 0.32 -10.39 -3.38
N LEU A 208 0.30 -10.13 -4.70
CA LEU A 208 -0.94 -10.15 -5.48
C LEU A 208 -1.57 -11.55 -5.48
N ARG A 209 -0.77 -12.61 -5.70
CA ARG A 209 -1.25 -14.01 -5.64
C ARG A 209 -1.78 -14.36 -4.27
N PHE A 210 -1.09 -13.99 -3.20
CA PHE A 210 -1.51 -14.25 -1.82
C PHE A 210 -2.93 -13.75 -1.55
N TRP A 211 -3.30 -12.57 -2.05
CA TRP A 211 -4.61 -11.97 -1.84
C TRP A 211 -5.65 -12.49 -2.83
N PHE A 212 -5.30 -12.74 -4.09
CA PHE A 212 -6.20 -13.40 -5.04
C PHE A 212 -6.59 -14.79 -4.58
N ASP A 213 -5.65 -15.58 -4.05
CA ASP A 213 -5.92 -16.92 -3.51
C ASP A 213 -6.87 -16.88 -2.29
N ARG A 214 -7.03 -15.72 -1.64
CA ARG A 214 -7.96 -15.46 -0.55
C ARG A 214 -9.29 -14.85 -0.98
N GLY A 215 -9.45 -14.62 -2.28
CA GLY A 215 -10.72 -14.18 -2.87
C GLY A 215 -10.84 -12.65 -3.01
N VAL A 216 -9.76 -11.88 -2.93
CA VAL A 216 -9.79 -10.46 -3.31
C VAL A 216 -10.12 -10.35 -4.80
N ASP A 217 -11.04 -9.47 -5.17
CA ASP A 217 -11.55 -9.32 -6.54
C ASP A 217 -10.70 -8.35 -7.39
N GLY A 218 -9.90 -7.53 -6.75
CA GLY A 218 -9.06 -6.57 -7.46
C GLY A 218 -8.14 -5.76 -6.55
N PHE A 219 -7.29 -4.96 -7.20
CA PHE A 219 -6.35 -4.08 -6.52
C PHE A 219 -6.49 -2.65 -7.03
N ARG A 220 -6.40 -1.70 -6.11
CA ARG A 220 -6.07 -0.32 -6.44
C ARG A 220 -4.57 -0.16 -6.29
N ILE A 221 -3.89 0.21 -7.36
CA ILE A 221 -2.43 0.36 -7.38
C ILE A 221 -2.09 1.82 -7.13
N ASP A 222 -1.52 2.09 -5.96
CA ASP A 222 -1.06 3.44 -5.60
C ASP A 222 0.20 3.82 -6.37
N VAL A 223 0.31 5.10 -6.77
CA VAL A 223 1.49 5.66 -7.46
C VAL A 223 1.96 4.85 -8.68
N ALA A 224 1.06 4.15 -9.37
CA ALA A 224 1.41 3.29 -10.52
C ALA A 224 2.23 4.02 -11.60
N HIS A 225 1.98 5.32 -11.80
CA HIS A 225 2.67 6.17 -12.78
C HIS A 225 4.13 6.51 -12.42
N GLY A 226 4.56 6.20 -11.20
CA GLY A 226 5.89 6.56 -10.66
C GLY A 226 6.89 5.40 -10.58
N LEU A 227 6.51 4.18 -10.98
CA LEU A 227 7.26 2.97 -10.63
C LEU A 227 8.62 2.85 -11.35
N VAL A 228 8.70 3.10 -12.64
CA VAL A 228 9.90 2.79 -13.44
C VAL A 228 10.47 4.01 -14.15
N ASP A 229 9.71 4.60 -15.09
CA ASP A 229 10.28 5.52 -16.09
C ASP A 229 10.77 6.86 -15.55
N ARG A 230 10.13 7.41 -14.53
CA ARG A 230 10.52 8.73 -13.98
C ARG A 230 11.78 8.68 -13.13
N LYS A 231 12.00 7.58 -12.42
CA LYS A 231 13.16 7.44 -11.50
C LYS A 231 14.44 7.15 -12.28
N SER A 232 14.41 6.19 -13.21
CA SER A 232 15.57 5.84 -14.01
C SER A 232 16.01 6.98 -14.95
N THR A 233 15.06 7.67 -15.60
CA THR A 233 15.38 8.77 -16.51
C THR A 233 15.93 9.98 -15.77
N ARG A 234 15.40 10.32 -14.57
CA ARG A 234 15.88 11.45 -13.78
C ARG A 234 17.20 11.16 -13.07
N LEU A 235 17.42 9.95 -12.57
CA LEU A 235 18.70 9.54 -11.96
C LEU A 235 19.83 9.53 -12.99
N ASN A 236 19.56 9.22 -14.25
CA ASN A 236 20.53 9.23 -15.34
C ASN A 236 20.76 10.61 -15.97
N SER A 237 19.91 11.59 -15.73
CA SER A 237 20.02 12.97 -16.28
C SER A 237 20.78 13.95 -15.38
N SER A 238 21.29 13.52 -14.26
CA SER A 238 22.08 14.32 -13.30
C SER A 238 23.60 14.18 -13.51
N HIS A 239 24.06 14.11 -14.78
CA HIS A 239 25.47 14.21 -15.17
C HIS A 239 25.76 15.53 -15.84
#